data_103d606ecf50963cd34ffb1c0dbfc1fe
#
_entry.id   103d606ecf50963cd34ffb1c0dbfc1fe
#
_cell.length_a   1.000
_cell.length_b   1.000
_cell.length_c   1.000
_cell.angle_alpha   90.00
_cell.angle_beta   90.00
_cell.angle_gamma   90.00
#
_symmetry.space_group_name_H-M   'P 1'
#
loop_
_entity.id
_entity.type
_entity.pdbx_description
1 polymer ?
#
loop_
_entity_poly.entity_id
_entity_poly.type
_entity_poly.pdbx_seq_one_letter_code
_entity_poly.pdbx_strand_id
1 'polypeptide(L)'
;MRFSLQREVLLKPLAQVVNVVERRQTLPVLANLLVKVREGQLSLTGTDLEVEMVARTAVDDAQDGETTIPARKLFEIVRALPDGSKVTVTQQGDKITVQAGRSRFSLASLPANDFPSIDEFEATERVNVPEAGLKELIERTAFAMAQQDVRYYLNGLLFDLRDTTLRCVATDGHRLALCETALDGGSGSKRQIIVPRKGVQELQRLLEGGDRTLDLELGKGHIRVKRDDVTFTSKLIDGKFPDYEAVIPIGADREVKVDREALRAALQRASILSNEKYRGVRVEVSPGLLKISAHNPEQEEAQEELEADTRVDGLAIGFNVNYLLDALGALRDEHILLLLRDANSSALVRGAEHQHA
;
A
#
# COMPACT_ATOMS: atom_id res chain seq x y z
N MET A 1 31.35 9.61 -15.13
CA MET A 1 30.37 8.51 -15.16
C MET A 1 29.80 8.37 -16.57
N ARG A 2 29.73 7.14 -17.07
CA ARG A 2 29.05 6.82 -18.36
C ARG A 2 28.48 5.41 -18.24
N PHE A 3 27.31 5.18 -18.85
CA PHE A 3 26.74 3.84 -19.03
C PHE A 3 25.81 3.78 -20.23
N SER A 4 25.63 2.58 -20.76
CA SER A 4 24.72 2.31 -21.87
C SER A 4 23.84 1.09 -21.56
N LEU A 5 22.56 1.18 -21.85
CA LEU A 5 21.57 0.10 -21.65
C LEU A 5 20.52 0.12 -22.77
N GLN A 6 19.88 -1.00 -22.99
CA GLN A 6 18.62 -1.03 -23.74
C GLN A 6 17.55 -0.27 -22.96
N ARG A 7 16.69 0.46 -23.68
CA ARG A 7 15.61 1.27 -23.09
C ARG A 7 14.79 0.47 -22.08
N GLU A 8 14.38 -0.74 -22.42
CA GLU A 8 13.52 -1.59 -21.58
C GLU A 8 14.21 -1.99 -20.26
N VAL A 9 15.51 -2.25 -20.34
CA VAL A 9 16.34 -2.62 -19.18
C VAL A 9 16.51 -1.42 -18.22
N LEU A 10 16.62 -0.19 -18.77
CA LEU A 10 16.71 1.03 -17.96
C LEU A 10 15.32 1.49 -17.44
N LEU A 11 14.26 1.31 -18.24
CA LEU A 11 12.93 1.78 -17.90
C LEU A 11 12.36 1.05 -16.67
N LYS A 12 12.62 -0.24 -16.53
CA LYS A 12 12.13 -1.05 -15.40
C LYS A 12 12.58 -0.50 -14.04
N PRO A 13 13.89 -0.35 -13.74
CA PRO A 13 14.35 0.22 -12.46
C PRO A 13 13.94 1.68 -12.29
N LEU A 14 13.91 2.48 -13.36
CA LEU A 14 13.42 3.86 -13.29
C LEU A 14 11.96 3.94 -12.84
N ALA A 15 11.09 3.08 -13.39
CA ALA A 15 9.67 3.03 -13.01
C ALA A 15 9.48 2.66 -11.54
N GLN A 16 10.36 1.84 -10.97
CA GLN A 16 10.31 1.44 -9.57
C GLN A 16 10.69 2.59 -8.62
N VAL A 17 11.73 3.37 -8.96
CA VAL A 17 12.26 4.39 -8.05
C VAL A 17 11.60 5.76 -8.20
N VAL A 18 11.05 6.10 -9.38
CA VAL A 18 10.51 7.45 -9.65
C VAL A 18 9.31 7.81 -8.80
N ASN A 19 8.53 6.83 -8.34
CA ASN A 19 7.31 7.05 -7.57
C ASN A 19 7.58 7.57 -6.16
N VAL A 20 8.73 7.22 -5.57
CA VAL A 20 9.13 7.73 -4.26
C VAL A 20 9.42 9.23 -4.32
N VAL A 21 9.89 9.71 -5.48
CA VAL A 21 10.26 11.12 -5.68
C VAL A 21 9.00 11.99 -5.77
N GLU A 22 8.80 12.88 -4.82
CA GLU A 22 7.68 13.81 -4.81
C GLU A 22 7.85 14.97 -5.81
N ARG A 23 6.71 15.53 -6.25
CA ARG A 23 6.74 16.66 -7.20
C ARG A 23 7.20 17.97 -6.58
N ARG A 24 6.90 18.19 -5.31
CA ARG A 24 7.27 19.39 -4.56
C ARG A 24 8.15 18.99 -3.40
N GLN A 25 9.41 19.40 -3.46
CA GLN A 25 10.42 19.11 -2.45
C GLN A 25 10.97 20.42 -1.88
N THR A 26 11.25 20.42 -0.59
CA THR A 26 11.95 21.52 0.09
C THR A 26 13.43 21.55 -0.27
N LEU A 27 14.03 20.38 -0.52
CA LEU A 27 15.42 20.21 -0.95
C LEU A 27 15.44 19.86 -2.45
N PRO A 28 16.05 20.67 -3.31
CA PRO A 28 16.06 20.43 -4.76
C PRO A 28 16.63 19.07 -5.16
N VAL A 29 17.62 18.54 -4.44
CA VAL A 29 18.25 17.25 -4.72
C VAL A 29 17.29 16.07 -4.57
N LEU A 30 16.23 16.19 -3.76
CA LEU A 30 15.20 15.16 -3.60
C LEU A 30 14.29 15.00 -4.84
N ALA A 31 14.32 15.95 -5.77
CA ALA A 31 13.67 15.79 -7.08
C ALA A 31 14.52 14.96 -8.06
N ASN A 32 15.75 14.64 -7.70
CA ASN A 32 16.67 13.84 -8.49
C ASN A 32 16.72 12.39 -7.99
N LEU A 33 17.22 11.51 -8.84
CA LEU A 33 17.72 10.18 -8.45
C LEU A 33 19.23 10.29 -8.23
N LEU A 34 19.75 9.62 -7.20
CA LEU A 34 21.14 9.31 -7.11
C LEU A 34 21.45 8.15 -8.05
N VAL A 35 22.38 8.37 -8.96
CA VAL A 35 22.80 7.41 -9.99
C VAL A 35 24.24 7.04 -9.72
N LYS A 36 24.50 5.77 -9.45
CA LYS A 36 25.85 5.23 -9.22
C LYS A 36 26.15 4.11 -10.19
N VAL A 37 27.32 4.15 -10.76
CA VAL A 37 27.89 3.04 -11.55
C VAL A 37 29.14 2.57 -10.87
N ARG A 38 29.17 1.30 -10.50
CA ARG A 38 30.35 0.64 -9.92
C ARG A 38 30.44 -0.80 -10.41
N GLU A 39 31.63 -1.21 -10.86
CA GLU A 39 31.93 -2.60 -11.22
C GLU A 39 30.89 -3.24 -12.16
N GLY A 40 30.44 -2.50 -13.18
CA GLY A 40 29.43 -3.00 -14.12
C GLY A 40 28.01 -3.06 -13.56
N GLN A 41 27.74 -2.43 -12.42
CA GLN A 41 26.40 -2.34 -11.85
C GLN A 41 25.94 -0.88 -11.80
N LEU A 42 24.73 -0.62 -12.32
CA LEU A 42 23.99 0.63 -12.18
C LEU A 42 23.08 0.52 -10.96
N SER A 43 23.12 1.51 -10.08
CA SER A 43 22.21 1.67 -8.95
C SER A 43 21.48 3.00 -9.08
N LEU A 44 20.16 2.97 -8.98
CA LEU A 44 19.27 4.13 -8.97
C LEU A 44 18.59 4.23 -7.61
N THR A 45 18.77 5.36 -6.93
CA THR A 45 18.16 5.60 -5.62
C THR A 45 17.24 6.82 -5.68
N GLY A 46 16.01 6.65 -5.25
CA GLY A 46 15.04 7.72 -5.00
C GLY A 46 14.63 7.76 -3.53
N THR A 47 14.50 8.96 -2.97
CA THR A 47 14.04 9.12 -1.58
C THR A 47 13.30 10.44 -1.39
N ASP A 48 12.46 10.48 -0.35
CA ASP A 48 11.82 11.70 0.19
C ASP A 48 12.17 11.92 1.67
N LEU A 49 13.19 11.22 2.17
CA LEU A 49 13.66 11.17 3.56
C LEU A 49 12.84 10.25 4.49
N GLU A 50 11.67 9.80 4.08
CA GLU A 50 10.85 8.83 4.84
C GLU A 50 10.88 7.45 4.20
N VAL A 51 10.86 7.42 2.87
CA VAL A 51 10.94 6.21 2.05
C VAL A 51 12.14 6.32 1.12
N GLU A 52 12.87 5.23 0.98
CA GLU A 52 13.94 5.07 0.01
C GLU A 52 13.70 3.82 -0.85
N MET A 53 13.90 3.98 -2.15
CA MET A 53 13.85 2.87 -3.11
C MET A 53 15.16 2.82 -3.87
N VAL A 54 15.83 1.68 -3.85
CA VAL A 54 17.07 1.43 -4.59
C VAL A 54 16.82 0.29 -5.57
N ALA A 55 17.01 0.57 -6.85
CA ALA A 55 16.94 -0.45 -7.90
C ALA A 55 18.29 -0.60 -8.59
N ARG A 56 18.70 -1.85 -8.83
CA ARG A 56 19.98 -2.20 -9.42
C ARG A 56 19.78 -2.93 -10.74
N THR A 57 20.73 -2.76 -11.65
CA THR A 57 20.78 -3.53 -12.90
C THR A 57 22.22 -3.60 -13.41
N ALA A 58 22.56 -4.71 -14.08
CA ALA A 58 23.88 -4.84 -14.70
C ALA A 58 24.02 -3.92 -15.92
N VAL A 59 25.23 -3.44 -16.18
CA VAL A 59 25.60 -2.62 -17.33
C VAL A 59 26.88 -3.15 -17.96
N ASP A 60 26.90 -3.34 -19.28
CA ASP A 60 28.05 -3.93 -19.99
C ASP A 60 29.09 -2.89 -20.45
N ASP A 61 28.65 -1.66 -20.78
CA ASP A 61 29.51 -0.56 -21.27
C ASP A 61 29.40 0.60 -20.27
N ALA A 62 30.26 0.56 -19.27
CA ALA A 62 30.18 1.45 -18.13
C ALA A 62 31.53 2.03 -17.71
N GLN A 63 31.51 3.28 -17.28
CA GLN A 63 32.56 3.98 -16.58
C GLN A 63 32.07 4.38 -15.20
N ASP A 64 32.76 3.93 -14.16
CA ASP A 64 32.39 4.18 -12.77
C ASP A 64 32.25 5.68 -12.46
N GLY A 65 31.40 5.97 -11.50
CA GLY A 65 31.12 7.31 -11.01
C GLY A 65 29.73 7.44 -10.41
N GLU A 66 29.46 8.61 -9.87
CA GLU A 66 28.16 8.92 -9.27
C GLU A 66 27.75 10.36 -9.53
N THR A 67 26.45 10.58 -9.64
CA THR A 67 25.83 11.89 -9.86
C THR A 67 24.36 11.86 -9.49
N THR A 68 23.69 13.00 -9.52
CA THR A 68 22.22 13.02 -9.45
C THR A 68 21.61 13.47 -10.78
N ILE A 69 20.46 12.92 -11.12
CA ILE A 69 19.72 13.21 -12.36
C ILE A 69 18.25 13.48 -12.03
N PRO A 70 17.64 14.54 -12.61
CA PRO A 70 16.21 14.81 -12.40
C PRO A 70 15.33 13.60 -12.71
N ALA A 71 14.69 13.05 -11.69
CA ALA A 71 14.04 11.74 -11.73
C ALA A 71 12.95 11.64 -12.79
N ARG A 72 11.98 12.56 -12.75
CA ARG A 72 10.84 12.54 -13.66
C ARG A 72 11.22 12.82 -15.09
N LYS A 73 12.15 13.77 -15.31
CA LYS A 73 12.64 14.10 -16.67
C LYS A 73 13.35 12.90 -17.29
N LEU A 74 14.24 12.25 -16.54
CA LEU A 74 14.91 11.02 -17.01
C LEU A 74 13.90 9.93 -17.34
N PHE A 75 12.95 9.66 -16.44
CA PHE A 75 11.91 8.66 -16.66
C PHE A 75 11.04 8.97 -17.89
N GLU A 76 10.57 10.21 -18.05
CA GLU A 76 9.75 10.62 -19.18
C GLU A 76 10.50 10.54 -20.52
N ILE A 77 11.79 10.92 -20.52
CA ILE A 77 12.66 10.78 -21.71
C ILE A 77 12.76 9.31 -22.10
N VAL A 78 13.19 8.46 -21.18
CA VAL A 78 13.40 7.02 -21.45
C VAL A 78 12.10 6.34 -21.86
N ARG A 79 10.97 6.68 -21.23
CA ARG A 79 9.65 6.16 -21.57
C ARG A 79 9.20 6.56 -22.99
N ALA A 80 9.54 7.77 -23.44
CA ALA A 80 9.14 8.29 -24.75
C ALA A 80 10.03 7.81 -25.91
N LEU A 81 11.21 7.22 -25.62
CA LEU A 81 12.08 6.70 -26.67
C LEU A 81 11.46 5.48 -27.35
N PRO A 82 11.78 5.22 -28.64
CA PRO A 82 11.33 4.00 -29.33
C PRO A 82 11.81 2.72 -28.64
N ASP A 83 11.01 1.67 -28.76
CA ASP A 83 11.36 0.35 -28.27
C ASP A 83 12.67 -0.17 -28.90
N GLY A 84 13.47 -0.90 -28.14
CA GLY A 84 14.76 -1.42 -28.56
C GLY A 84 15.87 -0.37 -28.70
N SER A 85 15.63 0.89 -28.26
CA SER A 85 16.67 1.93 -28.32
C SER A 85 17.80 1.64 -27.34
N LYS A 86 19.06 1.77 -27.79
CA LYS A 86 20.21 1.83 -26.88
C LYS A 86 20.32 3.23 -26.30
N VAL A 87 20.17 3.37 -25.00
CA VAL A 87 20.25 4.61 -24.25
C VAL A 87 21.65 4.75 -23.65
N THR A 88 22.36 5.82 -23.94
CA THR A 88 23.66 6.17 -23.35
C THR A 88 23.50 7.41 -22.49
N VAL A 89 23.94 7.30 -21.25
CA VAL A 89 23.96 8.40 -20.27
C VAL A 89 25.42 8.76 -19.96
N THR A 90 25.78 10.03 -20.12
CA THR A 90 27.14 10.51 -19.91
C THR A 90 27.11 11.77 -19.04
N GLN A 91 27.94 11.81 -18.02
CA GLN A 91 28.17 13.00 -17.19
C GLN A 91 29.41 13.76 -17.67
N GLN A 92 29.26 15.07 -17.81
CA GLN A 92 30.36 16.01 -18.08
C GLN A 92 30.18 17.25 -17.19
N GLY A 93 30.95 17.30 -16.09
CA GLY A 93 30.76 18.32 -15.06
C GLY A 93 29.36 18.23 -14.43
N ASP A 94 28.62 19.33 -14.45
CA ASP A 94 27.26 19.48 -13.95
C ASP A 94 26.15 19.14 -14.97
N LYS A 95 26.53 18.61 -16.14
CA LYS A 95 25.61 18.27 -17.22
C LYS A 95 25.57 16.77 -17.47
N ILE A 96 24.34 16.29 -17.65
CA ILE A 96 24.04 14.91 -18.05
C ILE A 96 23.52 14.93 -19.49
N THR A 97 24.17 14.17 -20.36
CA THR A 97 23.66 13.90 -21.71
C THR A 97 23.00 12.54 -21.74
N VAL A 98 21.73 12.49 -22.16
CA VAL A 98 21.00 11.26 -22.48
C VAL A 98 20.88 11.18 -23.99
N GLN A 99 21.42 10.13 -24.61
CA GLN A 99 21.44 9.95 -26.04
C GLN A 99 20.84 8.59 -26.45
N ALA A 100 19.99 8.59 -27.46
CA ALA A 100 19.47 7.38 -28.09
C ALA A 100 19.27 7.63 -29.58
N GLY A 101 20.05 6.91 -30.42
CA GLY A 101 20.07 7.17 -31.87
C GLY A 101 20.40 8.63 -32.19
N ARG A 102 19.47 9.33 -32.85
CA ARG A 102 19.59 10.76 -33.21
C ARG A 102 19.08 11.69 -32.13
N SER A 103 18.41 11.18 -31.11
CA SER A 103 17.86 11.99 -30.01
C SER A 103 18.92 12.28 -28.97
N ARG A 104 19.05 13.54 -28.55
CA ARG A 104 19.98 13.97 -27.52
C ARG A 104 19.31 14.96 -26.58
N PHE A 105 19.39 14.67 -25.28
CA PHE A 105 18.84 15.51 -24.22
C PHE A 105 19.97 15.93 -23.28
N SER A 106 19.91 17.16 -22.79
CA SER A 106 20.86 17.68 -21.80
C SER A 106 20.08 18.06 -20.53
N LEU A 107 20.47 17.48 -19.41
CA LEU A 107 19.88 17.72 -18.11
C LEU A 107 20.96 18.30 -17.17
N ALA A 108 20.51 19.18 -16.25
CA ALA A 108 21.37 19.62 -15.16
C ALA A 108 21.45 18.55 -14.08
N SER A 109 22.63 18.41 -13.46
CA SER A 109 22.83 17.54 -12.30
C SER A 109 23.15 18.36 -11.06
N LEU A 110 22.95 17.75 -9.89
CA LEU A 110 23.43 18.24 -8.62
C LEU A 110 24.47 17.26 -8.08
N PRO A 111 25.40 17.70 -7.21
CA PRO A 111 26.44 16.82 -6.66
C PRO A 111 25.84 15.61 -5.94
N ALA A 112 26.42 14.44 -6.13
CA ALA A 112 25.99 13.21 -5.46
C ALA A 112 26.10 13.33 -3.93
N ASN A 113 27.09 14.08 -3.44
CA ASN A 113 27.31 14.28 -2.00
C ASN A 113 26.18 15.07 -1.31
N ASP A 114 25.38 15.82 -2.07
CA ASP A 114 24.22 16.54 -1.54
C ASP A 114 22.99 15.63 -1.40
N PHE A 115 23.05 14.43 -1.98
CA PHE A 115 21.93 13.50 -1.93
C PHE A 115 21.90 12.79 -0.57
N PRO A 116 20.80 12.93 0.20
CA PRO A 116 20.69 12.31 1.49
C PRO A 116 20.55 10.79 1.35
N SER A 117 21.24 10.05 2.20
CA SER A 117 20.98 8.62 2.41
C SER A 117 20.13 8.43 3.65
N ILE A 118 19.31 7.40 3.68
CA ILE A 118 18.75 6.92 4.94
C ILE A 118 19.96 6.45 5.77
N ASP A 119 20.00 6.89 7.04
CA ASP A 119 21.04 6.52 7.99
C ASP A 119 21.31 5.01 7.96
N GLU A 120 22.54 4.61 8.35
CA GLU A 120 22.95 3.20 8.32
C GLU A 120 21.86 2.32 8.94
N PHE A 121 21.27 1.47 8.10
CA PHE A 121 20.23 0.55 8.50
C PHE A 121 20.88 -0.70 9.12
N GLU A 122 20.71 -0.85 10.42
CA GLU A 122 21.10 -2.07 11.12
C GLU A 122 19.84 -2.91 11.40
N ALA A 123 19.80 -4.09 10.78
CA ALA A 123 18.72 -5.04 11.03
C ALA A 123 18.89 -5.66 12.41
N THR A 124 17.91 -5.46 13.28
CA THR A 124 17.82 -6.12 14.59
C THR A 124 17.08 -7.44 14.53
N GLU A 125 16.26 -7.62 13.49
CA GLU A 125 15.43 -8.79 13.28
C GLU A 125 15.21 -9.03 11.78
N ARG A 126 15.10 -10.30 11.39
CA ARG A 126 14.78 -10.71 10.01
C ARG A 126 13.67 -11.75 10.04
N VAL A 127 12.69 -11.57 9.17
CA VAL A 127 11.53 -12.45 9.06
C VAL A 127 11.28 -12.76 7.59
N ASN A 128 11.02 -14.02 7.30
CA ASN A 128 10.66 -14.48 5.96
C ASN A 128 9.15 -14.47 5.79
N VAL A 129 8.69 -13.73 4.79
CA VAL A 129 7.25 -13.56 4.51
C VAL A 129 6.96 -13.96 3.07
N PRO A 130 5.94 -14.81 2.82
CA PRO A 130 5.48 -15.08 1.45
C PRO A 130 5.04 -13.78 0.77
N GLU A 131 5.53 -13.52 -0.46
CA GLU A 131 5.20 -12.28 -1.18
C GLU A 131 3.69 -12.13 -1.39
N ALA A 132 3.03 -13.22 -1.82
CA ALA A 132 1.57 -13.23 -1.99
C ALA A 132 0.84 -12.91 -0.70
N GLY A 133 1.28 -13.46 0.43
CA GLY A 133 0.71 -13.18 1.75
C GLY A 133 0.88 -11.71 2.15
N LEU A 134 2.08 -11.15 2.02
CA LEU A 134 2.34 -9.75 2.33
C LEU A 134 1.51 -8.79 1.46
N LYS A 135 1.40 -9.09 0.17
CA LYS A 135 0.56 -8.33 -0.75
C LYS A 135 -0.91 -8.36 -0.32
N GLU A 136 -1.43 -9.55 -0.02
CA GLU A 136 -2.80 -9.73 0.44
C GLU A 136 -3.09 -8.99 1.75
N LEU A 137 -2.17 -9.05 2.72
CA LEU A 137 -2.29 -8.30 3.98
C LEU A 137 -2.50 -6.80 3.72
N ILE A 138 -1.67 -6.22 2.85
CA ILE A 138 -1.75 -4.79 2.52
C ILE A 138 -3.03 -4.47 1.77
N GLU A 139 -3.39 -5.24 0.74
CA GLU A 139 -4.60 -5.02 -0.07
C GLU A 139 -5.88 -5.10 0.77
N ARG A 140 -5.92 -6.00 1.76
CA ARG A 140 -7.09 -6.20 2.62
C ARG A 140 -7.20 -5.22 3.79
N THR A 141 -6.16 -4.46 4.09
CA THR A 141 -6.16 -3.62 5.31
C THR A 141 -5.86 -2.14 5.07
N ALA A 142 -5.06 -1.81 4.06
CA ALA A 142 -4.55 -0.45 3.86
C ALA A 142 -5.65 0.61 3.66
N PHE A 143 -6.84 0.24 3.16
CA PHE A 143 -7.95 1.16 2.96
C PHE A 143 -8.46 1.78 4.26
N ALA A 144 -8.29 1.10 5.39
CA ALA A 144 -8.76 1.55 6.70
C ALA A 144 -7.76 2.47 7.43
N MET A 145 -6.57 2.72 6.89
CA MET A 145 -5.64 3.70 7.47
C MET A 145 -6.24 5.10 7.48
N ALA A 146 -6.05 5.84 8.55
CA ALA A 146 -6.42 7.25 8.62
C ALA A 146 -5.59 8.11 7.63
N GLN A 147 -6.12 9.30 7.30
CA GLN A 147 -5.44 10.30 6.48
C GLN A 147 -5.35 11.60 7.26
N GLN A 148 -4.13 12.05 7.54
CA GLN A 148 -3.88 13.32 8.23
C GLN A 148 -4.63 13.45 9.58
N ASP A 149 -4.81 12.33 10.28
CA ASP A 149 -5.38 12.33 11.63
C ASP A 149 -4.34 12.87 12.63
N VAL A 150 -4.81 13.64 13.61
CA VAL A 150 -3.96 14.16 14.71
C VAL A 150 -3.35 13.02 15.55
N ARG A 151 -4.02 11.88 15.59
CA ARG A 151 -3.51 10.61 16.11
C ARG A 151 -2.60 9.98 15.06
N TYR A 152 -1.40 10.54 14.91
CA TYR A 152 -0.46 10.23 13.83
C TYR A 152 -0.15 8.71 13.67
N TYR A 153 -0.24 7.95 14.76
CA TYR A 153 -0.07 6.49 14.75
C TYR A 153 -1.17 5.74 13.98
N LEU A 154 -2.30 6.37 13.67
CA LEU A 154 -3.35 5.83 12.80
C LEU A 154 -3.10 6.10 11.30
N ASN A 155 -2.17 7.01 10.97
CA ASN A 155 -1.82 7.33 9.58
C ASN A 155 -0.89 6.29 8.93
N GLY A 156 -0.83 5.09 9.48
CA GLY A 156 -0.03 3.98 9.01
C GLY A 156 -0.72 2.64 9.20
N LEU A 157 -0.05 1.60 8.74
CA LEU A 157 -0.46 0.21 8.88
C LEU A 157 0.35 -0.45 9.98
N LEU A 158 -0.32 -1.02 10.97
CA LEU A 158 0.32 -1.86 11.98
C LEU A 158 0.74 -3.19 11.35
N PHE A 159 2.00 -3.56 11.54
CA PHE A 159 2.54 -4.90 11.34
C PHE A 159 2.76 -5.50 12.72
N ASP A 160 1.93 -6.47 13.09
CA ASP A 160 1.99 -7.19 14.37
C ASP A 160 2.60 -8.57 14.14
N LEU A 161 3.91 -8.67 14.36
CA LEU A 161 4.63 -9.93 14.27
C LEU A 161 4.33 -10.77 15.50
N ARG A 162 3.95 -12.01 15.26
CA ARG A 162 3.69 -13.05 16.27
C ARG A 162 4.47 -14.29 15.88
N ASP A 163 4.77 -15.15 16.82
CA ASP A 163 5.69 -16.30 16.63
C ASP A 163 5.60 -16.98 15.24
N THR A 164 4.41 -17.23 14.73
CA THR A 164 4.17 -17.96 13.48
C THR A 164 3.35 -17.19 12.45
N THR A 165 2.92 -15.97 12.77
CA THR A 165 2.06 -15.17 11.88
C THR A 165 2.49 -13.72 11.83
N LEU A 166 2.23 -13.09 10.69
CA LEU A 166 2.22 -11.64 10.54
C LEU A 166 0.79 -11.18 10.37
N ARG A 167 0.37 -10.26 11.21
CA ARG A 167 -0.94 -9.64 11.17
C ARG A 167 -0.80 -8.18 10.76
N CYS A 168 -1.60 -7.70 9.81
CA CYS A 168 -1.71 -6.30 9.49
C CYS A 168 -3.04 -5.74 9.99
N VAL A 169 -2.99 -4.56 10.61
CA VAL A 169 -4.17 -3.88 11.16
C VAL A 169 -4.13 -2.40 10.81
N ALA A 170 -5.25 -1.88 10.33
CA ALA A 170 -5.45 -0.45 10.12
C ALA A 170 -6.79 0.01 10.71
N THR A 171 -6.84 1.23 11.21
CA THR A 171 -8.06 1.86 11.69
C THR A 171 -7.96 3.39 11.57
N ASP A 172 -9.10 4.03 11.35
CA ASP A 172 -9.25 5.49 11.39
C ASP A 172 -10.10 5.94 12.60
N GLY A 173 -10.44 4.99 13.49
CA GLY A 173 -11.30 5.21 14.65
C GLY A 173 -12.79 5.02 14.37
N HIS A 174 -13.19 4.82 13.12
CA HIS A 174 -14.57 4.54 12.70
C HIS A 174 -14.74 3.12 12.15
N ARG A 175 -13.68 2.58 11.57
CA ARG A 175 -13.59 1.23 11.03
C ARG A 175 -12.22 0.63 11.32
N LEU A 176 -12.14 -0.67 11.29
CA LEU A 176 -10.91 -1.43 11.47
C LEU A 176 -10.87 -2.55 10.44
N ALA A 177 -9.70 -2.73 9.82
CA ALA A 177 -9.42 -3.88 8.96
C ALA A 177 -8.26 -4.67 9.54
N LEU A 178 -8.41 -5.99 9.56
CA LEU A 178 -7.42 -6.94 10.06
C LEU A 178 -7.29 -8.11 9.08
N CYS A 179 -6.07 -8.50 8.79
CA CYS A 179 -5.75 -9.68 8.01
C CYS A 179 -4.46 -10.31 8.53
N GLU A 180 -4.31 -11.62 8.45
CA GLU A 180 -3.10 -12.32 8.88
C GLU A 180 -2.63 -13.35 7.86
N THR A 181 -1.34 -13.62 7.85
CA THR A 181 -0.70 -14.68 7.07
C THR A 181 0.31 -15.45 7.91
N ALA A 182 0.54 -16.71 7.56
CA ALA A 182 1.59 -17.51 8.19
C ALA A 182 2.98 -17.00 7.79
N LEU A 183 3.95 -17.14 8.69
CA LEU A 183 5.36 -16.85 8.46
C LEU A 183 6.12 -18.15 8.20
N ASP A 184 7.00 -18.12 7.20
CA ASP A 184 7.90 -19.24 6.91
C ASP A 184 8.99 -19.33 7.99
N GLY A 185 8.93 -20.39 8.81
CA GLY A 185 9.88 -20.64 9.90
C GLY A 185 9.63 -19.87 11.20
N GLY A 186 8.57 -19.03 11.25
CA GLY A 186 8.25 -18.20 12.40
C GLY A 186 9.16 -16.97 12.55
N SER A 187 8.77 -16.03 13.39
CA SER A 187 9.58 -14.83 13.70
C SER A 187 10.47 -15.03 14.94
N GLY A 188 10.09 -15.93 15.82
CA GLY A 188 10.75 -16.11 17.14
C GLY A 188 10.58 -14.90 18.07
N SER A 189 9.81 -13.89 17.67
CA SER A 189 9.60 -12.66 18.44
C SER A 189 8.15 -12.17 18.35
N LYS A 190 7.82 -11.28 19.29
CA LYS A 190 6.57 -10.48 19.25
C LYS A 190 6.94 -9.04 19.14
N ARG A 191 6.64 -8.45 17.99
CA ARG A 191 6.97 -7.06 17.73
C ARG A 191 5.89 -6.35 16.92
N GLN A 192 5.55 -5.15 17.35
CA GLN A 192 4.62 -4.27 16.65
C GLN A 192 5.38 -3.09 16.06
N ILE A 193 5.15 -2.82 14.79
CA ILE A 193 5.68 -1.65 14.08
C ILE A 193 4.57 -0.99 13.27
N ILE A 194 4.67 0.31 13.07
CA ILE A 194 3.70 1.08 12.28
C ILE A 194 4.42 1.62 11.05
N VAL A 195 4.04 1.11 9.87
CA VAL A 195 4.57 1.57 8.58
C VAL A 195 3.74 2.75 8.09
N PRO A 196 4.35 3.91 7.80
CA PRO A 196 3.63 5.09 7.33
C PRO A 196 2.86 4.79 6.03
N ARG A 197 1.75 5.48 5.83
CA ARG A 197 0.87 5.31 4.65
C ARG A 197 1.63 5.33 3.33
N LYS A 198 2.57 6.26 3.14
CA LYS A 198 3.40 6.33 1.93
C LYS A 198 4.27 5.08 1.78
N GLY A 199 4.92 4.64 2.85
CA GLY A 199 5.69 3.39 2.85
C GLY A 199 4.84 2.19 2.44
N VAL A 200 3.63 2.07 2.97
CA VAL A 200 2.67 1.01 2.59
C VAL A 200 2.31 1.06 1.11
N GLN A 201 2.05 2.25 0.57
CA GLN A 201 1.69 2.43 -0.84
C GLN A 201 2.84 2.06 -1.78
N GLU A 202 4.08 2.45 -1.45
CA GLU A 202 5.25 2.10 -2.26
C GLU A 202 5.58 0.60 -2.15
N LEU A 203 5.44 0.02 -0.95
CA LEU A 203 5.59 -1.42 -0.76
C LEU A 203 4.53 -2.20 -1.57
N GLN A 204 3.28 -1.76 -1.55
CA GLN A 204 2.20 -2.37 -2.34
C GLN A 204 2.49 -2.37 -3.85
N ARG A 205 3.09 -1.29 -4.37
CA ARG A 205 3.49 -1.21 -5.79
C ARG A 205 4.65 -2.13 -6.12
N LEU A 206 5.54 -2.39 -5.17
CA LEU A 206 6.69 -3.28 -5.35
C LEU A 206 6.26 -4.75 -5.43
N LEU A 207 5.20 -5.15 -4.70
CA LEU A 207 4.76 -6.52 -4.58
C LEU A 207 3.95 -6.97 -5.81
N GLU A 208 4.39 -8.02 -6.47
CA GLU A 208 3.68 -8.63 -7.62
C GLU A 208 2.77 -9.80 -7.22
N GLY A 209 3.04 -10.42 -6.04
CA GLY A 209 2.24 -11.51 -5.49
C GLY A 209 2.62 -12.90 -6.05
N GLY A 210 3.91 -13.09 -6.34
CA GLY A 210 4.44 -14.41 -6.74
C GLY A 210 4.66 -15.37 -5.57
N ASP A 211 5.07 -16.59 -5.89
CA ASP A 211 5.30 -17.69 -4.90
C ASP A 211 6.64 -17.58 -4.17
N ARG A 212 7.28 -16.43 -4.23
CA ARG A 212 8.57 -16.22 -3.59
C ARG A 212 8.42 -15.82 -2.12
N THR A 213 9.46 -16.05 -1.37
CA THR A 213 9.60 -15.56 0.01
C THR A 213 10.47 -14.30 0.00
N LEU A 214 10.06 -13.28 0.73
CA LEU A 214 10.76 -12.00 0.89
C LEU A 214 11.43 -11.93 2.24
N ASP A 215 12.63 -11.34 2.26
CA ASP A 215 13.30 -10.95 3.50
C ASP A 215 12.75 -9.61 3.99
N LEU A 216 12.09 -9.63 5.13
CA LEU A 216 11.63 -8.46 5.84
C LEU A 216 12.59 -8.18 6.99
N GLU A 217 13.37 -7.13 6.88
CA GLU A 217 14.36 -6.71 7.87
C GLU A 217 13.81 -5.56 8.71
N LEU A 218 13.89 -5.69 10.03
CA LEU A 218 13.44 -4.67 10.98
C LEU A 218 14.63 -4.07 11.70
N GLY A 219 14.74 -2.75 11.69
CA GLY A 219 15.66 -1.96 12.49
C GLY A 219 14.93 -1.24 13.62
N LYS A 220 15.64 -0.40 14.38
CA LYS A 220 15.04 0.38 15.47
C LYS A 220 13.94 1.32 14.99
N GLY A 221 14.14 1.99 13.87
CA GLY A 221 13.23 2.99 13.34
C GLY A 221 12.89 2.80 11.86
N HIS A 222 13.22 1.65 11.28
CA HIS A 222 13.04 1.39 9.87
C HIS A 222 12.59 -0.05 9.61
N ILE A 223 11.88 -0.23 8.50
CA ILE A 223 11.61 -1.52 7.86
C ILE A 223 12.29 -1.54 6.50
N ARG A 224 12.88 -2.67 6.12
CA ARG A 224 13.45 -2.91 4.79
C ARG A 224 12.92 -4.19 4.21
N VAL A 225 12.56 -4.14 2.93
CA VAL A 225 12.14 -5.30 2.15
C VAL A 225 13.02 -5.39 0.91
N LYS A 226 13.59 -6.57 0.67
CA LYS A 226 14.38 -6.87 -0.52
C LYS A 226 13.59 -7.77 -1.44
N ARG A 227 13.48 -7.35 -2.69
CA ARG A 227 12.82 -8.09 -3.75
C ARG A 227 13.64 -8.00 -5.03
N ASP A 228 14.23 -9.11 -5.44
CA ASP A 228 15.17 -9.14 -6.58
C ASP A 228 16.27 -8.06 -6.43
N ASP A 229 16.41 -7.24 -7.46
CA ASP A 229 17.38 -6.13 -7.50
C ASP A 229 16.85 -4.84 -6.88
N VAL A 230 15.71 -4.88 -6.19
CA VAL A 230 15.08 -3.72 -5.56
C VAL A 230 15.13 -3.83 -4.04
N THR A 231 15.56 -2.75 -3.42
CA THR A 231 15.53 -2.60 -1.96
C THR A 231 14.61 -1.44 -1.60
N PHE A 232 13.56 -1.74 -0.87
CA PHE A 232 12.66 -0.77 -0.25
C PHE A 232 13.06 -0.55 1.20
N THR A 233 13.11 0.69 1.65
CA THR A 233 13.32 1.04 3.07
C THR A 233 12.34 2.15 3.45
N SER A 234 11.66 2.02 4.57
CA SER A 234 10.77 3.05 5.12
C SER A 234 11.08 3.33 6.58
N LYS A 235 11.06 4.60 6.98
CA LYS A 235 10.97 4.97 8.39
C LYS A 235 9.67 4.42 8.97
N LEU A 236 9.69 4.15 10.28
CA LEU A 236 8.52 3.73 11.04
C LEU A 236 7.92 4.93 11.78
N ILE A 237 6.63 4.89 12.02
CA ILE A 237 5.97 5.84 12.91
C ILE A 237 6.33 5.45 14.35
N ASP A 238 6.95 6.39 15.08
CA ASP A 238 7.22 6.22 16.51
C ASP A 238 5.93 6.47 17.29
N GLY A 239 5.35 5.42 17.84
CA GLY A 239 4.10 5.48 18.57
C GLY A 239 3.57 4.11 18.95
N LYS A 240 2.56 4.09 19.80
CA LYS A 240 1.86 2.87 20.20
C LYS A 240 0.52 2.79 19.47
N PHE A 241 0.32 1.72 18.70
CA PHE A 241 -0.97 1.45 18.09
C PHE A 241 -2.01 1.09 19.19
N PRO A 242 -3.28 1.48 19.05
CA PRO A 242 -4.33 1.12 20.00
C PRO A 242 -4.45 -0.39 20.17
N ASP A 243 -4.99 -0.80 21.31
CA ASP A 243 -5.36 -2.21 21.55
C ASP A 243 -6.55 -2.56 20.65
N TYR A 244 -6.23 -3.03 19.44
CA TYR A 244 -7.23 -3.34 18.43
C TYR A 244 -8.04 -4.61 18.77
N GLU A 245 -7.49 -5.52 19.57
CA GLU A 245 -8.20 -6.73 19.97
C GLU A 245 -9.38 -6.40 20.88
N ALA A 246 -9.26 -5.36 21.69
CA ALA A 246 -10.33 -4.92 22.59
C ALA A 246 -11.55 -4.32 21.86
N VAL A 247 -11.38 -3.87 20.58
CA VAL A 247 -12.48 -3.27 19.80
C VAL A 247 -13.13 -4.24 18.81
N ILE A 248 -12.56 -5.43 18.61
CA ILE A 248 -13.18 -6.47 17.79
C ILE A 248 -14.46 -6.95 18.49
N PRO A 249 -15.63 -6.94 17.82
CA PRO A 249 -16.88 -7.31 18.44
C PRO A 249 -16.88 -8.76 18.95
N ILE A 250 -17.11 -8.94 20.24
CA ILE A 250 -17.30 -10.25 20.87
C ILE A 250 -18.78 -10.48 21.11
N GLY A 251 -19.29 -11.67 20.81
CA GLY A 251 -20.71 -12.02 21.02
C GLY A 251 -21.65 -11.39 20.00
N ALA A 252 -21.15 -11.07 18.83
CA ALA A 252 -22.00 -10.77 17.67
C ALA A 252 -22.52 -12.09 17.10
N ASP A 253 -23.67 -12.54 17.61
CA ASP A 253 -24.28 -13.85 17.33
C ASP A 253 -25.39 -13.80 16.26
N ARG A 254 -25.75 -12.61 15.82
CA ARG A 254 -26.76 -12.39 14.78
C ARG A 254 -26.10 -12.41 13.41
N GLU A 255 -26.17 -13.57 12.76
CA GLU A 255 -25.50 -13.82 11.49
C GLU A 255 -26.42 -13.48 10.31
N VAL A 256 -25.87 -12.76 9.33
CA VAL A 256 -26.51 -12.49 8.05
C VAL A 256 -25.53 -12.86 6.95
N LYS A 257 -25.81 -13.94 6.23
CA LYS A 257 -25.03 -14.36 5.07
C LYS A 257 -25.68 -13.81 3.81
N VAL A 258 -24.91 -13.15 2.97
CA VAL A 258 -25.40 -12.50 1.75
C VAL A 258 -24.36 -12.59 0.63
N ASP A 259 -24.83 -12.61 -0.62
CA ASP A 259 -23.96 -12.50 -1.79
C ASP A 259 -23.23 -11.16 -1.79
N ARG A 260 -21.90 -11.20 -1.90
CA ARG A 260 -21.02 -10.02 -1.81
C ARG A 260 -21.28 -9.01 -2.92
N GLU A 261 -21.39 -9.47 -4.17
CA GLU A 261 -21.56 -8.57 -5.32
C GLU A 261 -22.98 -7.98 -5.37
N ALA A 262 -24.00 -8.76 -4.99
CA ALA A 262 -25.35 -8.25 -4.87
C ALA A 262 -25.46 -7.15 -3.81
N LEU A 263 -24.86 -7.36 -2.64
CA LEU A 263 -24.83 -6.36 -1.57
C LEU A 263 -24.06 -5.11 -2.01
N ARG A 264 -22.89 -5.29 -2.64
CA ARG A 264 -22.08 -4.19 -3.13
C ARG A 264 -22.82 -3.35 -4.16
N ALA A 265 -23.47 -3.98 -5.13
CA ALA A 265 -24.24 -3.29 -6.16
C ALA A 265 -25.46 -2.53 -5.57
N ALA A 266 -26.16 -3.11 -4.61
CA ALA A 266 -27.27 -2.45 -3.92
C ALA A 266 -26.80 -1.23 -3.10
N LEU A 267 -25.71 -1.37 -2.35
CA LEU A 267 -25.10 -0.25 -1.62
C LEU A 267 -24.63 0.87 -2.56
N GLN A 268 -24.04 0.54 -3.71
CA GLN A 268 -23.64 1.53 -4.71
C GLN A 268 -24.87 2.30 -5.25
N ARG A 269 -25.97 1.64 -5.57
CA ARG A 269 -27.20 2.31 -6.02
C ARG A 269 -27.81 3.16 -4.92
N ALA A 270 -27.98 2.63 -3.71
CA ALA A 270 -28.50 3.37 -2.57
C ALA A 270 -27.66 4.60 -2.22
N SER A 271 -26.33 4.51 -2.39
CA SER A 271 -25.41 5.60 -2.09
C SER A 271 -25.62 6.85 -2.95
N ILE A 272 -26.27 6.73 -4.10
CA ILE A 272 -26.57 7.85 -5.02
C ILE A 272 -27.45 8.89 -4.33
N LEU A 273 -28.42 8.45 -3.53
CA LEU A 273 -29.32 9.31 -2.78
C LEU A 273 -29.00 9.41 -1.29
N SER A 274 -27.82 9.00 -0.87
CA SER A 274 -27.34 9.20 0.50
C SER A 274 -26.90 10.65 0.70
N ASN A 275 -27.00 11.15 1.94
CA ASN A 275 -26.47 12.45 2.32
C ASN A 275 -24.96 12.56 1.94
N GLU A 276 -24.57 13.60 1.20
CA GLU A 276 -23.20 13.75 0.68
C GLU A 276 -22.15 13.87 1.77
N LYS A 277 -22.48 14.47 2.91
CA LYS A 277 -21.55 14.68 4.02
C LYS A 277 -21.37 13.44 4.89
N TYR A 278 -22.47 12.79 5.24
CA TYR A 278 -22.48 11.68 6.21
C TYR A 278 -22.47 10.31 5.55
N ARG A 279 -22.86 10.23 4.28
CA ARG A 279 -22.89 8.98 3.51
C ARG A 279 -23.64 7.85 4.21
N GLY A 280 -24.70 8.19 4.95
CA GLY A 280 -25.46 7.25 5.77
C GLY A 280 -26.39 6.37 4.95
N VAL A 281 -26.41 5.09 5.26
CA VAL A 281 -27.42 4.12 4.82
C VAL A 281 -27.94 3.38 6.03
N ARG A 282 -29.22 3.01 5.99
CA ARG A 282 -29.88 2.17 7.00
C ARG A 282 -30.00 0.76 6.45
N VAL A 283 -29.52 -0.20 7.21
CA VAL A 283 -29.61 -1.63 6.91
C VAL A 283 -30.60 -2.25 7.89
N GLU A 284 -31.70 -2.81 7.38
CA GLU A 284 -32.72 -3.49 8.16
C GLU A 284 -32.67 -4.97 7.82
N VAL A 285 -32.68 -5.81 8.86
CA VAL A 285 -32.58 -7.26 8.74
C VAL A 285 -33.89 -7.89 9.23
N SER A 286 -34.44 -8.75 8.42
CA SER A 286 -35.59 -9.63 8.75
C SER A 286 -35.31 -11.04 8.19
N PRO A 287 -36.08 -12.06 8.63
CA PRO A 287 -35.86 -13.42 8.17
C PRO A 287 -35.87 -13.55 6.65
N GLY A 288 -34.72 -13.99 6.09
CA GLY A 288 -34.55 -14.17 4.65
C GLY A 288 -34.32 -12.88 3.83
N LEU A 289 -34.28 -11.69 4.45
CA LEU A 289 -34.28 -10.42 3.74
C LEU A 289 -33.38 -9.39 4.38
N LEU A 290 -32.61 -8.71 3.55
CA LEU A 290 -31.83 -7.51 3.89
C LEU A 290 -32.40 -6.32 3.10
N LYS A 291 -32.81 -5.28 3.80
CA LYS A 291 -33.31 -4.04 3.19
C LYS A 291 -32.32 -2.91 3.45
N ILE A 292 -31.95 -2.16 2.41
CA ILE A 292 -31.07 -1.01 2.47
C ILE A 292 -31.88 0.22 2.08
N SER A 293 -31.82 1.26 2.89
CA SER A 293 -32.43 2.55 2.58
C SER A 293 -31.47 3.70 2.79
N ALA A 294 -31.60 4.72 1.96
CA ALA A 294 -30.88 5.97 2.07
C ALA A 294 -31.82 7.15 1.79
N HIS A 295 -31.55 8.29 2.37
CA HIS A 295 -32.25 9.53 2.11
C HIS A 295 -31.29 10.71 2.19
N ASN A 296 -31.62 11.78 1.49
CA ASN A 296 -30.86 13.03 1.49
C ASN A 296 -31.71 14.19 2.06
N PRO A 297 -31.11 15.37 2.29
CA PRO A 297 -31.82 16.55 2.78
C PRO A 297 -32.92 17.06 1.83
N GLU A 298 -32.84 16.75 0.54
CA GLU A 298 -33.79 17.09 -0.50
C GLU A 298 -35.05 16.21 -0.47
N GLN A 299 -35.14 15.27 0.50
CA GLN A 299 -36.24 14.31 0.69
C GLN A 299 -36.32 13.26 -0.43
N GLU A 300 -35.21 13.01 -1.12
CA GLU A 300 -35.12 11.89 -2.05
C GLU A 300 -34.72 10.61 -1.29
N GLU A 301 -35.28 9.48 -1.74
CA GLU A 301 -35.13 8.18 -1.07
C GLU A 301 -34.69 7.10 -2.05
N ALA A 302 -33.79 6.23 -1.59
CA ALA A 302 -33.46 4.97 -2.25
C ALA A 302 -33.81 3.81 -1.34
N GLN A 303 -34.34 2.74 -1.92
CA GLN A 303 -34.62 1.49 -1.24
C GLN A 303 -34.22 0.32 -2.11
N GLU A 304 -33.46 -0.60 -1.52
CA GLU A 304 -32.99 -1.85 -2.13
C GLU A 304 -33.33 -3.01 -1.22
N GLU A 305 -33.72 -4.15 -1.80
CA GLU A 305 -34.02 -5.39 -1.08
C GLU A 305 -33.20 -6.53 -1.67
N LEU A 306 -32.61 -7.36 -0.80
CA LEU A 306 -31.75 -8.49 -1.15
C LEU A 306 -32.18 -9.72 -0.37
N GLU A 307 -32.13 -10.89 -1.00
CA GLU A 307 -32.19 -12.15 -0.29
C GLU A 307 -30.95 -12.34 0.58
N ALA A 308 -31.14 -12.79 1.81
CA ALA A 308 -30.08 -13.07 2.75
C ALA A 308 -30.43 -14.33 3.56
N ASP A 309 -29.43 -15.18 3.77
CA ASP A 309 -29.58 -16.32 4.67
C ASP A 309 -29.40 -15.82 6.11
N THR A 310 -30.53 -15.59 6.77
CA THR A 310 -30.59 -15.10 8.15
C THR A 310 -31.91 -15.43 8.81
N ARG A 311 -31.86 -15.63 10.13
CA ARG A 311 -33.06 -15.76 11.00
C ARG A 311 -33.25 -14.53 11.89
N VAL A 312 -32.39 -13.53 11.73
CA VAL A 312 -32.48 -12.28 12.51
C VAL A 312 -33.75 -11.52 12.12
N ASP A 313 -34.45 -11.02 13.11
CA ASP A 313 -35.64 -10.23 12.93
C ASP A 313 -35.61 -8.92 13.70
N GLY A 314 -36.10 -7.85 13.08
CA GLY A 314 -36.30 -6.56 13.70
C GLY A 314 -35.03 -5.79 14.05
N LEU A 315 -33.88 -6.04 13.39
CA LEU A 315 -32.65 -5.30 13.60
C LEU A 315 -32.45 -4.25 12.50
N ALA A 316 -32.21 -3.01 12.90
CA ALA A 316 -31.88 -1.93 11.99
C ALA A 316 -30.66 -1.17 12.50
N ILE A 317 -29.67 -0.98 11.60
CA ILE A 317 -28.39 -0.34 11.92
C ILE A 317 -28.05 0.68 10.83
N GLY A 318 -27.56 1.85 11.25
CA GLY A 318 -27.00 2.87 10.35
C GLY A 318 -25.51 2.66 10.10
N PHE A 319 -25.11 2.76 8.84
CA PHE A 319 -23.71 2.66 8.43
C PHE A 319 -23.33 3.80 7.51
N ASN A 320 -22.03 4.14 7.49
CA ASN A 320 -21.45 4.88 6.39
C ASN A 320 -21.28 3.92 5.20
N VAL A 321 -21.93 4.21 4.09
CA VAL A 321 -21.93 3.33 2.90
C VAL A 321 -20.54 3.11 2.33
N ASN A 322 -19.68 4.12 2.38
CA ASN A 322 -18.30 3.98 1.87
C ASN A 322 -17.50 2.97 2.69
N TYR A 323 -17.71 2.92 4.01
CA TYR A 323 -17.03 1.94 4.87
C TYR A 323 -17.43 0.50 4.54
N LEU A 324 -18.73 0.28 4.27
CA LEU A 324 -19.19 -1.03 3.82
C LEU A 324 -18.64 -1.38 2.42
N LEU A 325 -18.66 -0.45 1.48
CA LEU A 325 -18.15 -0.65 0.13
C LEU A 325 -16.64 -0.97 0.13
N ASP A 326 -15.86 -0.29 0.96
CA ASP A 326 -14.43 -0.55 1.10
C ASP A 326 -14.17 -1.94 1.69
N ALA A 327 -14.93 -2.33 2.74
CA ALA A 327 -14.82 -3.65 3.34
C ALA A 327 -15.16 -4.76 2.32
N LEU A 328 -16.26 -4.60 1.57
CA LEU A 328 -16.65 -5.54 0.53
C LEU A 328 -15.64 -5.61 -0.62
N GLY A 329 -15.00 -4.49 -0.95
CA GLY A 329 -13.92 -4.42 -1.94
C GLY A 329 -12.65 -5.16 -1.53
N ALA A 330 -12.39 -5.30 -0.24
CA ALA A 330 -11.24 -6.01 0.30
C ALA A 330 -11.45 -7.53 0.45
N LEU A 331 -12.70 -7.97 0.49
CA LEU A 331 -13.06 -9.40 0.56
C LEU A 331 -13.10 -10.02 -0.84
N ARG A 332 -12.79 -11.32 -0.93
CA ARG A 332 -12.77 -12.06 -2.21
C ARG A 332 -13.80 -13.18 -2.28
N ASP A 333 -14.39 -13.55 -1.14
CA ASP A 333 -15.38 -14.59 -1.03
C ASP A 333 -16.65 -14.23 -1.82
N GLU A 334 -17.32 -15.23 -2.38
CA GLU A 334 -18.59 -15.07 -3.07
C GLU A 334 -19.69 -14.60 -2.10
N HIS A 335 -19.71 -15.18 -0.91
CA HIS A 335 -20.62 -14.80 0.16
C HIS A 335 -19.85 -14.18 1.33
N ILE A 336 -20.49 -13.23 1.99
CA ILE A 336 -19.95 -12.61 3.21
C ILE A 336 -20.89 -12.86 4.39
N LEU A 337 -20.33 -12.79 5.57
CA LEU A 337 -21.04 -12.81 6.84
C LEU A 337 -20.98 -11.41 7.47
N LEU A 338 -22.17 -10.86 7.74
CA LEU A 338 -22.34 -9.74 8.65
C LEU A 338 -22.68 -10.32 10.02
N LEU A 339 -21.80 -10.09 11.00
CA LEU A 339 -22.01 -10.48 12.38
C LEU A 339 -22.44 -9.25 13.16
N LEU A 340 -23.68 -9.26 13.64
CA LEU A 340 -24.33 -8.12 14.26
C LEU A 340 -24.68 -8.45 15.72
N ARG A 341 -24.76 -7.44 16.55
CA ARG A 341 -25.17 -7.58 17.94
C ARG A 341 -26.45 -6.79 18.22
N ASP A 342 -26.39 -5.49 18.07
CA ASP A 342 -27.50 -4.55 18.28
C ASP A 342 -27.31 -3.30 17.42
N ALA A 343 -28.28 -2.36 17.46
CA ALA A 343 -28.25 -1.15 16.64
C ALA A 343 -27.11 -0.17 16.96
N ASN A 344 -26.47 -0.28 18.11
CA ASN A 344 -25.46 0.66 18.59
C ASN A 344 -24.06 0.04 18.70
N SER A 345 -23.93 -1.25 18.45
CA SER A 345 -22.68 -1.97 18.51
C SER A 345 -21.99 -2.01 17.14
N SER A 346 -20.66 -2.15 17.14
CA SER A 346 -19.90 -2.38 15.93
C SER A 346 -20.30 -3.69 15.26
N ALA A 347 -20.34 -3.69 13.93
CA ALA A 347 -20.55 -4.87 13.11
C ALA A 347 -19.20 -5.47 12.68
N LEU A 348 -19.14 -6.79 12.54
CA LEU A 348 -18.01 -7.49 11.95
C LEU A 348 -18.43 -8.00 10.56
N VAL A 349 -17.57 -7.74 9.56
CA VAL A 349 -17.76 -8.22 8.18
C VAL A 349 -16.61 -9.13 7.84
N ARG A 350 -16.89 -10.36 7.40
CA ARG A 350 -15.87 -11.31 6.97
C ARG A 350 -16.34 -12.17 5.81
N GLY A 351 -15.40 -12.86 5.15
CA GLY A 351 -15.73 -13.89 4.19
C GLY A 351 -16.47 -15.06 4.84
N ALA A 352 -17.43 -15.64 4.12
CA ALA A 352 -18.18 -16.78 4.63
C ALA A 352 -17.43 -18.11 4.52
N GLU A 353 -16.46 -18.19 3.61
CA GLU A 353 -15.69 -19.42 3.30
C GLU A 353 -14.42 -19.55 4.15
N HIS A 354 -13.90 -18.45 4.67
CA HIS A 354 -12.69 -18.42 5.50
C HIS A 354 -13.04 -18.13 6.96
N GLN A 355 -12.81 -19.10 7.85
CA GLN A 355 -13.07 -18.92 9.28
C GLN A 355 -12.09 -17.99 10.00
N HIS A 356 -11.03 -17.52 9.32
CA HIS A 356 -10.01 -16.64 9.89
C HIS A 356 -10.04 -15.28 9.17
N ALA A 357 -10.50 -14.29 9.90
CA ALA A 357 -10.43 -12.88 9.53
C ALA A 357 -9.17 -12.27 10.13
#